data_1ec9652a66a14c7b4c24a32d9c3802eb
#
_entry.id   1ec9652a66a14c7b4c24a32d9c3802eb
#
_cell.length_a   1.000
_cell.length_b   1.000
_cell.length_c   1.000
_cell.angle_alpha   90.00
_cell.angle_beta   90.00
_cell.angle_gamma   90.00
#
_symmetry.space_group_name_H-M   'P 1'
#
loop_
_entity.id
_entity.type
_entity.pdbx_description
1 polymer ?
#
loop_
_entity_poly.entity_id
_entity_poly.type
_entity_poly.pdbx_seq_one_letter_code
_entity_poly.pdbx_strand_id
1 'polypeptide(L)'
;MATIIGSPPNGIFARFMEQNFNDPISLAHWMKYGMRLTLVLLPLCWLLLTKVLFRKTMKEIEGGAQWVQSELNKLGPIGKGEMIVLIVFCSAILLWSFGGVLRGLDFGGTRPFASLSDAAIAMICAIVLFCIPVNRDHMVLDWSDLKELPWGVLLLFGGGLSMAAGLQITECGQIISANAGVLAGLPRWAILIGVSLLVMLASNFTSNTALAATLMPLLASAAVPMGVPAEQLLMVTALSASCAFMMPVGTPPNAIVFSTGRIKIMQMVSAGAVLTLVSVVVIGLFAATFIN
;
A
#
# COMPACT_ATOMS: atom_id res chain seq x y z
N MET A 1 1.38 -0.84 3.94
CA MET A 1 0.29 -1.77 4.28
C MET A 1 -0.77 -1.16 5.19
N ALA A 2 -0.40 -0.52 6.31
CA ALA A 2 -1.36 -0.04 7.33
C ALA A 2 -2.43 0.92 6.81
N THR A 3 -2.09 1.80 5.87
CA THR A 3 -3.00 2.80 5.29
C THR A 3 -3.10 2.66 3.77
N ILE A 4 -4.17 3.19 3.16
CA ILE A 4 -4.34 3.22 1.69
C ILE A 4 -3.16 3.96 1.04
N ILE A 5 -2.76 5.09 1.61
CA ILE A 5 -1.67 5.93 1.08
C ILE A 5 -0.27 5.36 1.33
N GLY A 6 -0.16 4.30 2.14
CA GLY A 6 1.12 3.70 2.52
C GLY A 6 1.82 2.91 1.41
N SER A 7 1.08 2.52 0.37
CA SER A 7 1.63 1.82 -0.80
C SER A 7 0.71 2.00 -2.02
N PRO A 8 1.27 2.24 -3.23
CA PRO A 8 0.47 2.42 -4.44
C PRO A 8 -0.50 1.26 -4.75
N PRO A 9 -0.17 -0.03 -4.57
CA PRO A 9 -1.11 -1.13 -4.73
C PRO A 9 -2.41 -0.99 -3.95
N ASN A 10 -2.34 -0.41 -2.74
CA ASN A 10 -3.53 -0.20 -1.90
C ASN A 10 -4.49 0.81 -2.55
N GLY A 11 -3.94 1.90 -3.10
CA GLY A 11 -4.71 2.91 -3.83
C GLY A 11 -5.36 2.34 -5.10
N ILE A 12 -4.63 1.46 -5.83
CA ILE A 12 -5.16 0.76 -7.00
C ILE A 12 -6.35 -0.11 -6.60
N PHE A 13 -6.21 -0.88 -5.53
CA PHE A 13 -7.30 -1.71 -4.99
C PHE A 13 -8.54 -0.86 -4.67
N ALA A 14 -8.37 0.21 -3.88
CA ALA A 14 -9.49 1.06 -3.47
C ALA A 14 -10.21 1.67 -4.68
N ARG A 15 -9.47 2.15 -5.65
CA ARG A 15 -10.03 2.72 -6.88
C ARG A 15 -10.69 1.67 -7.76
N PHE A 16 -10.10 0.48 -7.85
CA PHE A 16 -10.66 -0.63 -8.63
C PHE A 16 -11.99 -1.10 -8.04
N MET A 17 -12.10 -1.23 -6.72
CA MET A 17 -13.34 -1.58 -6.02
C MET A 17 -14.43 -0.54 -6.26
N GLU A 18 -14.10 0.75 -6.13
CA GLU A 18 -15.04 1.84 -6.39
C GLU A 18 -15.57 1.80 -7.83
N GLN A 19 -14.70 1.62 -8.82
CA GLN A 19 -15.09 1.71 -10.24
C GLN A 19 -15.82 0.47 -10.78
N ASN A 20 -15.42 -0.72 -10.33
CA ASN A 20 -15.92 -1.97 -10.92
C ASN A 20 -16.97 -2.67 -10.06
N PHE A 21 -16.99 -2.41 -8.76
CA PHE A 21 -17.93 -3.02 -7.82
C PHE A 21 -18.85 -2.01 -7.15
N ASN A 22 -18.70 -0.70 -7.45
CA ASN A 22 -19.41 0.40 -6.81
C ASN A 22 -19.30 0.37 -5.27
N ASP A 23 -18.15 -0.08 -4.78
CA ASP A 23 -17.84 -0.24 -3.36
C ASP A 23 -16.63 0.66 -3.00
N PRO A 24 -16.86 1.87 -2.52
CA PRO A 24 -15.79 2.80 -2.19
C PRO A 24 -15.09 2.40 -0.87
N ILE A 25 -13.86 1.97 -0.97
CA ILE A 25 -13.03 1.62 0.19
C ILE A 25 -12.50 2.88 0.85
N SER A 26 -13.06 3.26 1.99
CA SER A 26 -12.58 4.40 2.77
C SER A 26 -11.24 4.12 3.46
N LEU A 27 -10.52 5.19 3.86
CA LEU A 27 -9.29 5.06 4.64
C LEU A 27 -9.54 4.25 5.93
N ALA A 28 -10.63 4.52 6.63
CA ALA A 28 -11.00 3.82 7.87
C ALA A 28 -11.30 2.33 7.63
N HIS A 29 -12.00 2.02 6.52
CA HIS A 29 -12.28 0.64 6.12
C HIS A 29 -10.97 -0.13 5.87
N TRP A 30 -10.06 0.43 5.07
CA TRP A 30 -8.75 -0.18 4.83
C TRP A 30 -7.96 -0.36 6.14
N MET A 31 -7.89 0.67 6.99
CA MET A 31 -7.12 0.62 8.25
C MET A 31 -7.63 -0.46 9.20
N LYS A 32 -8.92 -0.79 9.17
CA LYS A 32 -9.48 -1.91 9.94
C LYS A 32 -8.74 -3.22 9.70
N TYR A 33 -8.31 -3.47 8.46
CA TYR A 33 -7.56 -4.67 8.06
C TYR A 33 -6.06 -4.43 8.04
N GLY A 34 -5.62 -3.38 7.38
CA GLY A 34 -4.20 -3.07 7.17
C GLY A 34 -3.43 -2.81 8.45
N MET A 35 -4.03 -2.11 9.42
CA MET A 35 -3.41 -1.86 10.72
C MET A 35 -3.25 -3.16 11.53
N ARG A 36 -4.30 -3.99 11.59
CA ARG A 36 -4.25 -5.28 12.31
C ARG A 36 -3.17 -6.18 11.73
N LEU A 37 -3.11 -6.28 10.39
CA LEU A 37 -2.10 -7.08 9.71
C LEU A 37 -0.69 -6.54 9.98
N THR A 38 -0.51 -5.23 9.96
CA THR A 38 0.78 -4.60 10.24
C THR A 38 1.24 -4.84 11.67
N LEU A 39 0.32 -4.78 12.65
CA LEU A 39 0.62 -5.07 14.06
C LEU A 39 1.06 -6.53 14.29
N VAL A 40 0.68 -7.45 13.41
CA VAL A 40 1.12 -8.86 13.46
C VAL A 40 2.44 -9.02 12.69
N LEU A 41 2.51 -8.53 11.45
CA LEU A 41 3.67 -8.76 10.58
C LEU A 41 4.92 -8.01 11.05
N LEU A 42 4.80 -6.79 11.57
CA LEU A 42 5.96 -5.99 11.96
C LEU A 42 6.75 -6.63 13.10
N PRO A 43 6.14 -7.02 14.25
CA PRO A 43 6.87 -7.75 15.30
C PRO A 43 7.41 -9.10 14.82
N LEU A 44 6.65 -9.81 13.98
CA LEU A 44 7.07 -11.10 13.44
C LEU A 44 8.30 -10.95 12.54
N CYS A 45 8.32 -9.97 11.64
CA CYS A 45 9.49 -9.64 10.83
C CYS A 45 10.70 -9.26 11.70
N TRP A 46 10.48 -8.42 12.71
CA TRP A 46 11.53 -8.06 13.65
C TRP A 46 12.11 -9.28 14.39
N LEU A 47 11.26 -10.16 14.93
CA LEU A 47 11.68 -11.38 15.60
C LEU A 47 12.48 -12.30 14.66
N LEU A 48 11.98 -12.53 13.44
CA LEU A 48 12.64 -13.38 12.46
C LEU A 48 14.03 -12.83 12.10
N LEU A 49 14.14 -11.54 11.81
CA LEU A 49 15.41 -10.94 11.43
C LEU A 49 16.40 -10.92 12.61
N THR A 50 15.97 -10.51 13.81
CA THR A 50 16.89 -10.26 14.92
C THR A 50 17.18 -11.48 15.75
N LYS A 51 16.22 -12.39 15.94
CA LYS A 51 16.34 -13.53 16.84
C LYS A 51 16.62 -14.86 16.13
N VAL A 52 16.17 -15.00 14.87
CA VAL A 52 16.31 -16.24 14.11
C VAL A 52 17.44 -16.14 13.09
N LEU A 53 17.34 -15.23 12.14
CA LEU A 53 18.23 -15.18 10.97
C LEU A 53 19.60 -14.56 11.29
N PHE A 54 19.63 -13.44 12.01
CA PHE A 54 20.86 -12.68 12.27
C PHE A 54 21.23 -12.59 13.76
N ARG A 55 20.85 -13.58 14.55
CA ARG A 55 21.07 -13.61 16.01
C ARG A 55 22.54 -13.37 16.42
N LYS A 56 23.50 -13.92 15.66
CA LYS A 56 24.93 -13.83 15.97
C LYS A 56 25.60 -12.54 15.47
N THR A 57 24.93 -11.76 14.62
CA THR A 57 25.52 -10.59 13.94
C THR A 57 25.19 -9.29 14.68
N MET A 58 24.21 -9.30 15.58
CA MET A 58 23.82 -8.14 16.37
C MET A 58 24.78 -7.97 17.56
N LYS A 59 26.00 -7.45 17.28
CA LYS A 59 26.81 -6.78 18.28
C LYS A 59 26.28 -5.36 18.45
N GLU A 60 26.30 -4.86 19.69
CA GLU A 60 26.04 -3.44 19.92
C GLU A 60 26.96 -2.62 19.02
N ILE A 61 26.37 -1.72 18.25
CA ILE A 61 27.14 -0.79 17.42
C ILE A 61 27.72 0.24 18.39
N GLU A 62 29.01 0.09 18.72
CA GLU A 62 29.70 1.06 19.55
C GLU A 62 29.51 2.46 18.94
N GLY A 63 29.02 3.41 19.73
CA GLY A 63 28.74 4.77 19.25
C GLY A 63 27.41 4.96 18.49
N GLY A 64 26.58 3.92 18.29
CA GLY A 64 25.33 4.04 17.56
C GLY A 64 24.35 5.04 18.17
N ALA A 65 24.19 5.03 19.48
CA ALA A 65 23.34 6.00 20.18
C ALA A 65 23.84 7.44 20.04
N GLN A 66 25.17 7.63 20.12
CA GLN A 66 25.81 8.95 19.96
C GLN A 66 25.64 9.47 18.53
N TRP A 67 25.75 8.59 17.52
CA TRP A 67 25.52 8.95 16.13
C TRP A 67 24.08 9.38 15.90
N VAL A 68 23.08 8.61 16.38
CA VAL A 68 21.66 8.98 16.31
C VAL A 68 21.42 10.32 16.99
N GLN A 69 21.99 10.54 18.17
CA GLN A 69 21.84 11.81 18.89
C GLN A 69 22.48 12.97 18.12
N SER A 70 23.62 12.76 17.46
CA SER A 70 24.25 13.77 16.63
C SER A 70 23.40 14.13 15.41
N GLU A 71 22.78 13.15 14.77
CA GLU A 71 21.88 13.40 13.63
C GLU A 71 20.59 14.11 14.09
N LEU A 72 20.01 13.71 15.22
CA LEU A 72 18.86 14.42 15.81
C LEU A 72 19.17 15.89 16.12
N ASN A 73 20.35 16.15 16.65
CA ASN A 73 20.78 17.52 16.96
C ASN A 73 20.97 18.38 15.68
N LYS A 74 21.33 17.77 14.54
CA LYS A 74 21.46 18.47 13.25
C LYS A 74 20.10 18.90 12.70
N LEU A 75 19.02 18.17 12.98
CA LEU A 75 17.68 18.51 12.51
C LEU A 75 17.17 19.83 13.14
N GLY A 76 17.62 20.15 14.36
CA GLY A 76 17.16 21.34 15.08
C GLY A 76 15.69 21.28 15.52
N PRO A 77 15.12 22.39 15.96
CA PRO A 77 13.70 22.48 16.32
C PRO A 77 12.82 22.48 15.07
N ILE A 78 11.60 21.95 15.22
CA ILE A 78 10.60 21.90 14.15
C ILE A 78 10.38 23.30 13.57
N GLY A 79 10.60 23.46 12.27
CA GLY A 79 10.41 24.70 11.54
C GLY A 79 8.93 25.05 11.31
N LYS A 80 8.65 26.31 10.96
CA LYS A 80 7.28 26.77 10.67
C LYS A 80 6.65 25.98 9.51
N GLY A 81 7.39 25.72 8.44
CA GLY A 81 6.92 24.95 7.30
C GLY A 81 6.55 23.51 7.67
N GLU A 82 7.42 22.85 8.45
CA GLU A 82 7.18 21.47 8.93
C GLU A 82 5.92 21.38 9.81
N MET A 83 5.71 22.39 10.69
CA MET A 83 4.51 22.43 11.52
C MET A 83 3.25 22.62 10.69
N ILE A 84 3.27 23.48 9.66
CA ILE A 84 2.13 23.67 8.76
C ILE A 84 1.81 22.39 8.00
N VAL A 85 2.83 21.71 7.44
CA VAL A 85 2.67 20.42 6.77
C VAL A 85 2.08 19.39 7.72
N LEU A 86 2.57 19.30 8.95
CA LEU A 86 2.06 18.39 9.96
C LEU A 86 0.58 18.64 10.26
N ILE A 87 0.18 19.90 10.46
CA ILE A 87 -1.21 20.28 10.73
C ILE A 87 -2.10 19.92 9.53
N VAL A 88 -1.71 20.29 8.32
CA VAL A 88 -2.50 20.01 7.10
C VAL A 88 -2.62 18.51 6.88
N PHE A 89 -1.53 17.75 7.07
CA PHE A 89 -1.53 16.30 6.91
C PHE A 89 -2.42 15.60 7.96
N CYS A 90 -2.32 15.99 9.23
CA CYS A 90 -3.20 15.48 10.28
C CYS A 90 -4.67 15.81 9.99
N SER A 91 -4.96 17.04 9.51
CA SER A 91 -6.31 17.45 9.12
C SER A 91 -6.83 16.59 7.96
N ALA A 92 -6.01 16.28 6.95
CA ALA A 92 -6.37 15.39 5.85
C ALA A 92 -6.74 13.98 6.35
N ILE A 93 -5.89 13.41 7.24
CA ILE A 93 -6.16 12.09 7.84
C ILE A 93 -7.49 12.09 8.60
N LEU A 94 -7.76 13.12 9.41
CA LEU A 94 -9.03 13.24 10.14
C LEU A 94 -10.22 13.36 9.18
N LEU A 95 -10.13 14.22 8.16
CA LEU A 95 -11.17 14.38 7.16
C LEU A 95 -11.45 13.09 6.39
N TRP A 96 -10.44 12.34 6.00
CA TRP A 96 -10.59 11.04 5.35
C TRP A 96 -11.20 9.98 6.29
N SER A 97 -10.77 9.96 7.56
CA SER A 97 -11.27 9.00 8.55
C SER A 97 -12.74 9.23 8.89
N PHE A 98 -13.14 10.48 9.00
CA PHE A 98 -14.50 10.88 9.35
C PHE A 98 -15.35 11.33 8.16
N GLY A 99 -14.84 11.21 6.94
CA GLY A 99 -15.52 11.66 5.71
C GLY A 99 -16.92 11.07 5.53
N GLY A 100 -17.13 9.80 5.91
CA GLY A 100 -18.45 9.17 5.88
C GLY A 100 -19.46 9.86 6.82
N VAL A 101 -19.03 10.20 8.01
CA VAL A 101 -19.85 10.92 9.00
C VAL A 101 -20.14 12.34 8.52
N LEU A 102 -19.13 13.04 8.02
CA LEU A 102 -19.26 14.42 7.51
C LEU A 102 -20.25 14.50 6.36
N ARG A 103 -20.18 13.58 5.40
CA ARG A 103 -21.12 13.51 4.26
C ARG A 103 -22.56 13.23 4.68
N GLY A 104 -22.74 12.55 5.80
CA GLY A 104 -24.06 12.25 6.38
C GLY A 104 -24.68 13.39 7.20
N LEU A 105 -23.94 14.46 7.51
CA LEU A 105 -24.47 15.59 8.29
C LEU A 105 -25.54 16.35 7.48
N ASP A 106 -26.75 16.42 8.03
CA ASP A 106 -27.88 17.13 7.48
C ASP A 106 -28.18 18.37 8.34
N PHE A 107 -28.12 19.53 7.71
CA PHE A 107 -28.42 20.82 8.35
C PHE A 107 -29.74 21.36 7.79
N GLY A 108 -30.85 20.82 8.26
CA GLY A 108 -32.19 21.31 7.87
C GLY A 108 -32.53 21.08 6.40
N GLY A 109 -32.20 19.92 5.84
CA GLY A 109 -32.47 19.55 4.45
C GLY A 109 -31.32 19.88 3.47
N THR A 110 -30.23 20.50 3.93
CA THR A 110 -29.02 20.74 3.14
C THR A 110 -27.88 19.90 3.68
N ARG A 111 -27.16 19.20 2.76
CA ARG A 111 -25.95 18.42 3.06
C ARG A 111 -24.74 19.06 2.43
N PRO A 112 -24.14 20.08 3.06
CA PRO A 112 -23.07 20.87 2.45
C PRO A 112 -21.80 20.05 2.15
N PHE A 113 -21.60 18.94 2.86
CA PHE A 113 -20.43 18.06 2.69
C PHE A 113 -20.71 16.82 1.82
N ALA A 114 -21.90 16.69 1.21
CA ALA A 114 -22.26 15.51 0.44
C ALA A 114 -21.32 15.26 -0.76
N SER A 115 -20.81 16.34 -1.38
CA SER A 115 -19.87 16.29 -2.51
C SER A 115 -18.38 16.23 -2.09
N LEU A 116 -18.08 16.21 -0.78
CA LEU A 116 -16.69 16.18 -0.30
C LEU A 116 -16.09 14.79 -0.49
N SER A 117 -15.51 14.56 -1.68
CA SER A 117 -14.79 13.31 -1.99
C SER A 117 -13.39 13.31 -1.36
N ASP A 118 -12.79 12.11 -1.23
CA ASP A 118 -11.43 11.98 -0.72
C ASP A 118 -10.41 12.72 -1.61
N ALA A 119 -10.66 12.75 -2.93
CA ALA A 119 -9.88 13.53 -3.88
C ALA A 119 -10.03 15.03 -3.65
N ALA A 120 -11.25 15.52 -3.34
CA ALA A 120 -11.47 16.93 -3.03
C ALA A 120 -10.72 17.34 -1.75
N ILE A 121 -10.71 16.51 -0.71
CA ILE A 121 -9.94 16.74 0.52
C ILE A 121 -8.45 16.85 0.18
N ALA A 122 -7.88 15.93 -0.60
CA ALA A 122 -6.49 15.98 -1.02
C ALA A 122 -6.15 17.24 -1.78
N MET A 123 -7.00 17.63 -2.74
CA MET A 123 -6.81 18.86 -3.53
C MET A 123 -6.86 20.12 -2.67
N ILE A 124 -7.83 20.22 -1.75
CA ILE A 124 -7.94 21.35 -0.83
C ILE A 124 -6.66 21.45 0.03
N CYS A 125 -6.21 20.35 0.61
CA CYS A 125 -4.99 20.31 1.41
C CYS A 125 -3.75 20.73 0.59
N ALA A 126 -3.62 20.26 -0.66
CA ALA A 126 -2.53 20.65 -1.53
C ALA A 126 -2.58 22.17 -1.86
N ILE A 127 -3.75 22.71 -2.23
CA ILE A 127 -3.93 24.13 -2.51
C ILE A 127 -3.57 24.97 -1.28
N VAL A 128 -3.99 24.55 -0.08
CA VAL A 128 -3.65 25.25 1.17
C VAL A 128 -2.14 25.34 1.35
N LEU A 129 -1.39 24.26 1.07
CA LEU A 129 0.08 24.28 1.16
C LEU A 129 0.74 25.22 0.14
N PHE A 130 0.17 25.37 -1.05
CA PHE A 130 0.62 26.35 -2.05
C PHE A 130 0.30 27.80 -1.68
N CYS A 131 -0.69 28.05 -0.82
CA CYS A 131 -1.13 29.38 -0.44
C CYS A 131 -0.49 29.91 0.85
N ILE A 132 0.10 29.04 1.68
CA ILE A 132 0.66 29.46 2.97
C ILE A 132 2.15 29.79 2.82
N PRO A 133 2.59 31.04 3.11
CA PRO A 133 3.99 31.40 3.07
C PRO A 133 4.74 30.90 4.32
N VAL A 134 5.89 30.29 4.10
CA VAL A 134 6.87 29.99 5.17
C VAL A 134 7.71 31.23 5.46
N ASN A 135 8.16 31.88 4.39
CA ASN A 135 8.96 33.11 4.38
C ASN A 135 8.42 34.09 3.32
N ARG A 136 9.06 35.27 3.19
CA ARG A 136 8.66 36.27 2.19
C ARG A 136 8.78 35.77 0.74
N ASP A 137 9.71 34.84 0.49
CA ASP A 137 10.09 34.40 -0.86
C ASP A 137 9.67 32.95 -1.18
N HIS A 138 9.21 32.17 -0.20
CA HIS A 138 8.87 30.75 -0.36
C HIS A 138 7.55 30.39 0.31
N MET A 139 6.73 29.62 -0.42
CA MET A 139 5.54 28.98 0.11
C MET A 139 5.92 27.66 0.79
N VAL A 140 4.99 27.03 1.49
CA VAL A 140 5.21 25.68 2.07
C VAL A 140 5.44 24.65 0.97
N LEU A 141 4.74 24.83 -0.17
CA LEU A 141 4.90 24.03 -1.38
C LEU A 141 5.04 24.97 -2.57
N ASP A 142 6.13 24.83 -3.31
CA ASP A 142 6.40 25.58 -4.51
C ASP A 142 6.09 24.78 -5.77
N TRP A 143 5.81 25.48 -6.89
CA TRP A 143 5.48 24.82 -8.16
C TRP A 143 6.62 23.94 -8.69
N SER A 144 7.85 24.22 -8.31
CA SER A 144 9.03 23.42 -8.64
C SER A 144 8.97 22.00 -8.03
N ASP A 145 8.35 21.84 -6.85
CA ASP A 145 8.26 20.58 -6.13
C ASP A 145 7.39 19.55 -6.87
N LEU A 146 6.48 20.02 -7.73
CA LEU A 146 5.68 19.14 -8.58
C LEU A 146 6.51 18.34 -9.59
N LYS A 147 7.75 18.74 -9.88
CA LYS A 147 8.66 17.99 -10.75
C LYS A 147 9.12 16.68 -10.09
N GLU A 148 9.13 16.65 -8.76
CA GLU A 148 9.53 15.48 -7.98
C GLU A 148 8.40 14.46 -7.81
N LEU A 149 7.17 14.80 -8.24
CA LEU A 149 6.07 13.85 -8.22
C LEU A 149 6.38 12.64 -9.10
N PRO A 150 6.06 11.44 -8.64
CA PRO A 150 6.28 10.22 -9.40
C PRO A 150 5.23 10.04 -10.51
N TRP A 151 5.27 10.88 -11.54
CA TRP A 151 4.35 10.90 -12.67
C TRP A 151 4.19 9.53 -13.35
N GLY A 152 5.27 8.72 -13.35
CA GLY A 152 5.23 7.36 -13.85
C GLY A 152 4.21 6.47 -13.12
N VAL A 153 3.98 6.69 -11.83
CA VAL A 153 2.96 5.96 -11.05
C VAL A 153 1.55 6.30 -11.53
N LEU A 154 1.29 7.57 -11.83
CA LEU A 154 -0.02 8.01 -12.34
C LEU A 154 -0.32 7.44 -13.74
N LEU A 155 0.69 7.43 -14.63
CA LEU A 155 0.56 6.83 -15.97
C LEU A 155 0.32 5.32 -15.88
N LEU A 156 1.05 4.64 -15.00
CA LEU A 156 0.89 3.20 -14.77
C LEU A 156 -0.49 2.87 -14.21
N PHE A 157 -1.00 3.71 -13.32
CA PHE A 157 -2.34 3.60 -12.76
C PHE A 157 -3.42 3.72 -13.86
N GLY A 158 -3.32 4.76 -14.69
CA GLY A 158 -4.22 4.95 -15.83
C GLY A 158 -4.16 3.79 -16.83
N GLY A 159 -2.95 3.29 -17.13
CA GLY A 159 -2.74 2.12 -17.98
C GLY A 159 -3.39 0.85 -17.41
N GLY A 160 -3.28 0.62 -16.09
CA GLY A 160 -3.93 -0.51 -15.42
C GLY A 160 -5.46 -0.45 -15.50
N LEU A 161 -6.04 0.74 -15.30
CA LEU A 161 -7.50 0.93 -15.46
C LEU A 161 -7.96 0.74 -16.92
N SER A 162 -7.18 1.22 -17.88
CA SER A 162 -7.46 1.02 -19.32
C SER A 162 -7.41 -0.46 -19.69
N MET A 163 -6.45 -1.21 -19.13
CA MET A 163 -6.37 -2.66 -19.33
C MET A 163 -7.57 -3.38 -18.69
N ALA A 164 -8.01 -2.96 -17.50
CA ALA A 164 -9.21 -3.50 -16.86
C ALA A 164 -10.45 -3.32 -17.74
N ALA A 165 -10.63 -2.12 -18.32
CA ALA A 165 -11.71 -1.85 -19.26
C ALA A 165 -11.59 -2.71 -20.53
N GLY A 166 -10.37 -2.88 -21.07
CA GLY A 166 -10.11 -3.76 -22.21
C GLY A 166 -10.48 -5.22 -21.93
N LEU A 167 -10.17 -5.75 -20.75
CA LEU A 167 -10.53 -7.11 -20.35
C LEU A 167 -12.05 -7.31 -20.19
N GLN A 168 -12.79 -6.26 -19.79
CA GLN A 168 -14.25 -6.32 -19.71
C GLN A 168 -14.92 -6.33 -21.09
N ILE A 169 -14.33 -5.63 -22.07
CA ILE A 169 -14.87 -5.55 -23.45
C ILE A 169 -14.49 -6.79 -24.26
N THR A 170 -13.36 -7.41 -23.96
CA THR A 170 -12.85 -8.60 -24.65
C THR A 170 -13.27 -9.87 -23.92
N GLU A 171 -13.36 -11.00 -24.64
CA GLU A 171 -13.68 -12.30 -24.04
C GLU A 171 -12.53 -12.89 -23.19
N CYS A 172 -11.41 -12.17 -23.04
CA CYS A 172 -10.27 -12.62 -22.24
C CYS A 172 -10.64 -12.92 -20.77
N GLY A 173 -11.55 -12.11 -20.20
CA GLY A 173 -12.08 -12.35 -18.86
C GLY A 173 -12.84 -13.69 -18.76
N GLN A 174 -13.56 -14.10 -19.82
CA GLN A 174 -14.29 -15.37 -19.87
C GLN A 174 -13.33 -16.57 -19.94
N ILE A 175 -12.24 -16.46 -20.70
CA ILE A 175 -11.21 -17.51 -20.80
C ILE A 175 -10.55 -17.73 -19.43
N ILE A 176 -10.19 -16.64 -18.73
CA ILE A 176 -9.61 -16.70 -17.38
C ILE A 176 -10.62 -17.32 -16.41
N SER A 177 -11.87 -16.86 -16.47
CA SER A 177 -12.97 -17.35 -15.65
C SER A 177 -13.20 -18.85 -15.83
N ALA A 178 -13.24 -19.33 -17.09
CA ALA A 178 -13.45 -20.74 -17.40
C ALA A 178 -12.33 -21.64 -16.82
N ASN A 179 -11.08 -21.18 -16.89
CA ASN A 179 -9.94 -21.94 -16.36
C ASN A 179 -9.80 -21.80 -14.82
N ALA A 180 -10.23 -20.69 -14.24
CA ALA A 180 -10.19 -20.47 -12.80
C ALA A 180 -11.10 -21.43 -12.01
N GLY A 181 -12.15 -21.95 -12.63
CA GLY A 181 -13.07 -22.94 -12.04
C GLY A 181 -12.39 -24.24 -11.57
N VAL A 182 -11.24 -24.60 -12.15
CA VAL A 182 -10.44 -25.75 -11.68
C VAL A 182 -10.00 -25.58 -10.20
N LEU A 183 -9.87 -24.36 -9.73
CA LEU A 183 -9.48 -24.06 -8.34
C LEU A 183 -10.67 -24.05 -7.37
N ALA A 184 -11.92 -24.10 -7.87
CA ALA A 184 -13.13 -24.05 -7.04
C ALA A 184 -13.25 -25.25 -6.04
N GLY A 185 -12.53 -26.35 -6.29
CA GLY A 185 -12.45 -27.50 -5.38
C GLY A 185 -11.51 -27.31 -4.18
N LEU A 186 -10.69 -26.23 -4.18
CA LEU A 186 -9.76 -25.96 -3.10
C LEU A 186 -10.45 -25.14 -2.00
N PRO A 187 -10.05 -25.34 -0.72
CA PRO A 187 -10.56 -24.51 0.36
C PRO A 187 -10.09 -23.05 0.17
N ARG A 188 -10.95 -22.10 0.49
CA ARG A 188 -10.74 -20.65 0.29
C ARG A 188 -9.37 -20.16 0.78
N TRP A 189 -8.94 -20.59 1.98
CA TRP A 189 -7.65 -20.22 2.53
C TRP A 189 -6.46 -20.66 1.64
N ALA A 190 -6.58 -21.82 0.98
CA ALA A 190 -5.51 -22.32 0.11
C ALA A 190 -5.40 -21.50 -1.18
N ILE A 191 -6.53 -21.06 -1.74
CA ILE A 191 -6.55 -20.16 -2.91
C ILE A 191 -5.89 -18.81 -2.54
N LEU A 192 -6.27 -18.24 -1.39
CA LEU A 192 -5.71 -16.95 -0.94
C LEU A 192 -4.21 -17.03 -0.63
N ILE A 193 -3.73 -18.13 -0.04
CA ILE A 193 -2.31 -18.39 0.18
C ILE A 193 -1.59 -18.55 -1.17
N GLY A 194 -2.16 -19.30 -2.11
CA GLY A 194 -1.58 -19.51 -3.44
C GLY A 194 -1.44 -18.20 -4.22
N VAL A 195 -2.48 -17.38 -4.23
CA VAL A 195 -2.45 -16.04 -4.85
C VAL A 195 -1.44 -15.13 -4.16
N SER A 196 -1.42 -15.12 -2.81
CA SER A 196 -0.43 -14.35 -2.06
C SER A 196 0.99 -14.74 -2.43
N LEU A 197 1.29 -16.05 -2.52
CA LEU A 197 2.60 -16.55 -2.91
C LEU A 197 2.98 -16.12 -4.33
N LEU A 198 2.08 -16.31 -5.29
CA LEU A 198 2.32 -15.92 -6.68
C LEU A 198 2.61 -14.43 -6.80
N VAL A 199 1.78 -13.60 -6.17
CA VAL A 199 1.94 -12.14 -6.20
C VAL A 199 3.23 -11.71 -5.53
N MET A 200 3.58 -12.24 -4.35
CA MET A 200 4.83 -11.91 -3.67
C MET A 200 6.07 -12.32 -4.46
N LEU A 201 6.06 -13.50 -5.07
CA LEU A 201 7.18 -13.94 -5.92
C LEU A 201 7.33 -13.03 -7.14
N ALA A 202 6.24 -12.75 -7.85
CA ALA A 202 6.25 -11.86 -9.02
C ALA A 202 6.70 -10.43 -8.66
N SER A 203 6.28 -9.92 -7.50
CA SER A 203 6.60 -8.57 -7.02
C SER A 203 8.12 -8.35 -6.78
N ASN A 204 8.89 -9.41 -6.56
CA ASN A 204 10.35 -9.29 -6.42
C ASN A 204 11.05 -8.95 -7.75
N PHE A 205 10.42 -9.23 -8.89
CA PHE A 205 11.01 -9.04 -10.22
C PHE A 205 10.36 -7.92 -11.02
N THR A 206 9.24 -7.39 -10.54
CA THR A 206 8.47 -6.36 -11.24
C THR A 206 8.09 -5.23 -10.30
N SER A 207 7.63 -4.11 -10.85
CA SER A 207 7.07 -3.02 -10.05
C SER A 207 5.80 -3.47 -9.32
N ASN A 208 5.74 -3.30 -7.99
CA ASN A 208 4.58 -3.61 -7.16
C ASN A 208 3.29 -2.96 -7.69
N THR A 209 3.41 -1.71 -8.15
CA THR A 209 2.31 -0.93 -8.72
C THR A 209 1.84 -1.52 -10.05
N ALA A 210 2.79 -1.85 -10.96
CA ALA A 210 2.47 -2.46 -12.24
C ALA A 210 1.82 -3.83 -12.05
N LEU A 211 2.37 -4.64 -11.16
CA LEU A 211 1.84 -5.96 -10.87
C LEU A 211 0.40 -5.89 -10.33
N ALA A 212 0.15 -5.01 -9.36
CA ALA A 212 -1.20 -4.82 -8.82
C ALA A 212 -2.18 -4.35 -9.90
N ALA A 213 -1.80 -3.34 -10.69
CA ALA A 213 -2.64 -2.81 -11.77
C ALA A 213 -2.97 -3.89 -12.83
N THR A 214 -2.02 -4.78 -13.11
CA THR A 214 -2.19 -5.87 -14.10
C THR A 214 -3.02 -7.02 -13.54
N LEU A 215 -2.73 -7.46 -12.30
CA LEU A 215 -3.36 -8.66 -11.76
C LEU A 215 -4.78 -8.42 -11.23
N MET A 216 -5.11 -7.21 -10.75
CA MET A 216 -6.44 -6.94 -10.19
C MET A 216 -7.58 -7.23 -11.16
N PRO A 217 -7.58 -6.75 -12.42
CA PRO A 217 -8.66 -7.08 -13.34
C PRO A 217 -8.72 -8.57 -13.68
N LEU A 218 -7.58 -9.26 -13.77
CA LEU A 218 -7.51 -10.70 -14.03
C LEU A 218 -8.11 -11.50 -12.87
N LEU A 219 -7.71 -11.18 -11.64
CA LEU A 219 -8.20 -11.86 -10.45
C LEU A 219 -9.65 -11.51 -10.12
N ALA A 220 -10.11 -10.31 -10.46
CA ALA A 220 -11.51 -9.94 -10.33
C ALA A 220 -12.42 -10.83 -11.18
N SER A 221 -12.04 -11.11 -12.44
CA SER A 221 -12.78 -12.01 -13.31
C SER A 221 -12.73 -13.47 -12.84
N ALA A 222 -11.67 -13.86 -12.14
CA ALA A 222 -11.48 -15.21 -11.62
C ALA A 222 -12.16 -15.43 -10.26
N ALA A 223 -12.52 -14.39 -9.53
CA ALA A 223 -13.02 -14.48 -8.15
C ALA A 223 -14.27 -15.35 -8.02
N VAL A 224 -15.29 -15.09 -8.85
CA VAL A 224 -16.57 -15.84 -8.83
C VAL A 224 -16.36 -17.32 -9.16
N PRO A 225 -15.66 -17.69 -10.25
CA PRO A 225 -15.38 -19.10 -10.55
C PRO A 225 -14.55 -19.82 -9.48
N MET A 226 -13.66 -19.12 -8.78
CA MET A 226 -12.89 -19.67 -7.68
C MET A 226 -13.70 -19.84 -6.39
N GLY A 227 -14.92 -19.28 -6.31
CA GLY A 227 -15.72 -19.28 -5.09
C GLY A 227 -15.15 -18.39 -3.96
N VAL A 228 -14.40 -17.35 -4.33
CA VAL A 228 -13.77 -16.40 -3.38
C VAL A 228 -14.37 -15.02 -3.60
N PRO A 229 -14.76 -14.29 -2.54
CA PRO A 229 -15.20 -12.89 -2.69
C PRO A 229 -14.10 -12.03 -3.35
N ALA A 230 -14.52 -11.19 -4.32
CA ALA A 230 -13.58 -10.36 -5.07
C ALA A 230 -12.78 -9.43 -4.15
N GLU A 231 -13.42 -8.83 -3.15
CA GLU A 231 -12.74 -7.97 -2.17
C GLU A 231 -11.57 -8.68 -1.50
N GLN A 232 -11.77 -9.92 -1.04
CA GLN A 232 -10.72 -10.71 -0.38
C GLN A 232 -9.54 -10.98 -1.31
N LEU A 233 -9.84 -11.43 -2.54
CA LEU A 233 -8.83 -11.79 -3.52
C LEU A 233 -8.00 -10.58 -3.94
N LEU A 234 -8.66 -9.46 -4.19
CA LEU A 234 -8.03 -8.22 -4.60
C LEU A 234 -7.26 -7.54 -3.45
N MET A 235 -7.79 -7.61 -2.22
CA MET A 235 -7.09 -7.09 -1.04
C MET A 235 -5.82 -7.91 -0.75
N VAL A 236 -5.87 -9.24 -0.84
CA VAL A 236 -4.68 -10.10 -0.74
C VAL A 236 -3.67 -9.73 -1.79
N THR A 237 -4.10 -9.46 -3.02
CA THR A 237 -3.22 -9.02 -4.12
C THR A 237 -2.51 -7.71 -3.78
N ALA A 238 -3.24 -6.70 -3.29
CA ALA A 238 -2.66 -5.40 -2.92
C ALA A 238 -1.65 -5.52 -1.78
N LEU A 239 -2.00 -6.27 -0.73
CA LEU A 239 -1.15 -6.50 0.44
C LEU A 239 0.11 -7.28 0.06
N SER A 240 -0.04 -8.34 -0.74
CA SER A 240 1.06 -9.20 -1.17
C SER A 240 2.01 -8.49 -2.14
N ALA A 241 1.48 -7.68 -3.07
CA ALA A 241 2.30 -6.87 -3.96
C ALA A 241 3.23 -5.91 -3.21
N SER A 242 2.84 -5.48 -2.01
CA SER A 242 3.66 -4.61 -1.15
C SER A 242 4.73 -5.35 -0.34
N CYS A 243 4.85 -6.68 -0.48
CA CYS A 243 5.73 -7.56 0.32
C CYS A 243 6.88 -8.16 -0.50
N ALA A 244 7.56 -7.36 -1.31
CA ALA A 244 8.75 -7.79 -2.05
C ALA A 244 10.00 -7.68 -1.15
N PHE A 245 10.39 -8.77 -0.51
CA PHE A 245 11.49 -8.77 0.47
C PHE A 245 12.80 -9.33 -0.06
N MET A 246 12.79 -10.09 -1.18
CA MET A 246 13.94 -10.90 -1.59
C MET A 246 14.96 -10.12 -2.42
N MET A 247 14.51 -9.19 -3.26
CA MET A 247 15.38 -8.54 -4.24
C MET A 247 15.56 -7.04 -3.96
N PRO A 248 16.77 -6.50 -4.19
CA PRO A 248 17.04 -5.07 -4.05
C PRO A 248 16.13 -4.19 -4.92
N VAL A 249 15.81 -4.66 -6.13
CA VAL A 249 14.96 -3.94 -7.09
C VAL A 249 13.47 -4.01 -6.76
N GLY A 250 13.06 -4.87 -5.81
CA GLY A 250 11.65 -5.09 -5.47
C GLY A 250 10.99 -3.85 -4.87
N THR A 251 11.71 -3.09 -4.05
CA THR A 251 11.19 -1.85 -3.45
C THR A 251 12.31 -0.82 -3.25
N PRO A 252 12.01 0.52 -3.27
CA PRO A 252 13.00 1.55 -2.99
C PRO A 252 13.74 1.37 -1.66
N PRO A 253 13.09 1.02 -0.53
CA PRO A 253 13.78 0.74 0.73
C PRO A 253 14.81 -0.39 0.62
N ASN A 254 14.49 -1.46 -0.13
CA ASN A 254 15.42 -2.57 -0.35
C ASN A 254 16.66 -2.10 -1.11
N ALA A 255 16.48 -1.28 -2.16
CA ALA A 255 17.57 -0.72 -2.93
C ALA A 255 18.48 0.18 -2.06
N ILE A 256 17.90 1.03 -1.20
CA ILE A 256 18.65 1.89 -0.28
C ILE A 256 19.49 1.06 0.69
N VAL A 257 18.89 0.06 1.32
CA VAL A 257 19.61 -0.81 2.27
C VAL A 257 20.74 -1.58 1.56
N PHE A 258 20.47 -2.10 0.37
CA PHE A 258 21.47 -2.83 -0.43
C PHE A 258 22.62 -1.94 -0.90
N SER A 259 22.34 -0.68 -1.30
CA SER A 259 23.33 0.29 -1.77
C SER A 259 24.38 0.65 -0.72
N THR A 260 24.11 0.39 0.57
CA THR A 260 25.11 0.58 1.65
C THR A 260 26.32 -0.33 1.52
N GLY A 261 26.26 -1.38 0.67
CA GLY A 261 27.30 -2.38 0.48
C GLY A 261 27.54 -3.31 1.67
N ARG A 262 26.75 -3.18 2.75
CA ARG A 262 26.89 -3.98 3.97
C ARG A 262 26.17 -5.32 3.92
N ILE A 263 25.25 -5.50 2.97
CA ILE A 263 24.43 -6.71 2.82
C ILE A 263 24.74 -7.35 1.46
N LYS A 264 25.08 -8.65 1.49
CA LYS A 264 25.24 -9.44 0.26
C LYS A 264 23.87 -9.83 -0.30
N ILE A 265 23.75 -9.89 -1.64
CA ILE A 265 22.49 -10.26 -2.30
C ILE A 265 21.92 -11.59 -1.79
N MET A 266 22.77 -12.58 -1.54
CA MET A 266 22.34 -13.90 -1.03
C MET A 266 21.77 -13.83 0.39
N GLN A 267 22.28 -12.92 1.23
CA GLN A 267 21.74 -12.69 2.56
C GLN A 267 20.35 -12.05 2.49
N MET A 268 20.16 -11.11 1.56
CA MET A 268 18.87 -10.48 1.31
C MET A 268 17.85 -11.49 0.75
N VAL A 269 18.26 -12.28 -0.23
CA VAL A 269 17.40 -13.34 -0.82
C VAL A 269 16.99 -14.37 0.23
N SER A 270 17.92 -14.90 1.02
CA SER A 270 17.62 -15.92 2.02
C SER A 270 16.73 -15.40 3.14
N ALA A 271 17.02 -14.20 3.65
CA ALA A 271 16.18 -13.57 4.66
C ALA A 271 14.80 -13.20 4.10
N GLY A 272 14.76 -12.63 2.91
CA GLY A 272 13.53 -12.27 2.20
C GLY A 272 12.66 -13.48 1.87
N ALA A 273 13.26 -14.64 1.52
CA ALA A 273 12.51 -15.87 1.26
C ALA A 273 11.75 -16.35 2.52
N VAL A 274 12.42 -16.34 3.69
CA VAL A 274 11.77 -16.70 4.96
C VAL A 274 10.65 -15.72 5.29
N LEU A 275 10.90 -14.42 5.15
CA LEU A 275 9.87 -13.39 5.37
C LEU A 275 8.69 -13.54 4.40
N THR A 276 8.96 -13.85 3.12
CA THR A 276 7.93 -14.09 2.11
C THR A 276 7.06 -15.27 2.51
N LEU A 277 7.63 -16.42 2.87
CA LEU A 277 6.86 -17.61 3.27
C LEU A 277 5.98 -17.35 4.48
N VAL A 278 6.51 -16.67 5.50
CA VAL A 278 5.73 -16.32 6.69
C VAL A 278 4.63 -15.32 6.34
N SER A 279 4.92 -14.30 5.56
CA SER A 279 3.94 -13.28 5.17
C SER A 279 2.83 -13.85 4.30
N VAL A 280 3.14 -14.77 3.38
CA VAL A 280 2.16 -15.49 2.56
C VAL A 280 1.13 -16.21 3.43
N VAL A 281 1.59 -16.97 4.42
CA VAL A 281 0.70 -17.69 5.31
C VAL A 281 -0.13 -16.74 6.17
N VAL A 282 0.52 -15.70 6.74
CA VAL A 282 -0.17 -14.73 7.60
C VAL A 282 -1.22 -13.94 6.81
N ILE A 283 -0.89 -13.43 5.62
CA ILE A 283 -1.83 -12.66 4.79
C ILE A 283 -2.98 -13.55 4.30
N GLY A 284 -2.68 -14.75 3.81
CA GLY A 284 -3.70 -15.66 3.31
C GLY A 284 -4.68 -16.10 4.39
N LEU A 285 -4.20 -16.49 5.58
CA LEU A 285 -5.05 -16.85 6.71
C LEU A 285 -5.81 -15.65 7.27
N PHE A 286 -5.16 -14.51 7.39
CA PHE A 286 -5.79 -13.27 7.82
C PHE A 286 -6.97 -12.90 6.90
N ALA A 287 -6.75 -12.95 5.60
CA ALA A 287 -7.80 -12.64 4.63
C ALA A 287 -8.97 -13.65 4.71
N ALA A 288 -8.66 -14.93 4.87
CA ALA A 288 -9.70 -15.97 4.99
C ALA A 288 -10.58 -15.84 6.25
N THR A 289 -10.04 -15.21 7.31
CA THR A 289 -10.71 -15.15 8.63
C THR A 289 -11.34 -13.79 8.93
N PHE A 290 -10.71 -12.70 8.51
CA PHE A 290 -11.07 -11.35 8.95
C PHE A 290 -11.64 -10.45 7.84
N ILE A 291 -11.46 -10.80 6.57
CA ILE A 291 -12.06 -10.07 5.45
C ILE A 291 -13.33 -10.83 5.04
N ASN A 292 -14.47 -10.21 5.28
CA ASN A 292 -15.79 -10.80 4.96
C ASN A 292 -16.45 -10.01 3.84
#